data_f28b2c0ff77405685083a1c38ff5a6af
#
_entry.id   f28b2c0ff77405685083a1c38ff5a6af
#
_cell.length_a   1.000
_cell.length_b   1.000
_cell.length_c   1.000
_cell.angle_alpha   90.00
_cell.angle_beta   90.00
_cell.angle_gamma   90.00
#
_symmetry.space_group_name_H-M   'P 1'
#
loop_
_entity.id
_entity.type
_entity.pdbx_description
1 polymer ?
#
loop_
_entity_poly.entity_id
_entity_poly.type
_entity_poly.pdbx_seq_one_letter_code
_entity_poly.pdbx_strand_id
1 'polypeptide(L)' 'MLNRQVEHAVELLCHRGCRAVWAVIRALEHGDTLPETADLSAAEVSAVVSELKTIMSVYADNCRVPD' A
#
# COMPACT_ATOMS: atom_id res chain seq x y z
N MET A 1 -4.26 -15.46 -0.50
CA MET A 1 -5.55 -14.87 -0.90
C MET A 1 -5.82 -13.62 -0.07
N LEU A 2 -6.14 -12.51 -0.73
CA LEU A 2 -6.44 -11.27 -0.04
C LEU A 2 -7.84 -11.31 0.56
N ASN A 3 -7.99 -10.78 1.76
CA ASN A 3 -9.32 -10.61 2.31
C ASN A 3 -9.89 -9.27 1.83
N ARG A 4 -11.19 -9.09 2.03
CA ARG A 4 -11.88 -7.90 1.53
C ARG A 4 -11.33 -6.60 2.13
N GLN A 5 -10.92 -6.64 3.39
CA GLN A 5 -10.37 -5.47 4.05
C GLN A 5 -9.04 -5.04 3.45
N VAL A 6 -8.19 -6.02 3.14
CA VAL A 6 -6.90 -5.76 2.49
C VAL A 6 -7.14 -5.18 1.10
N GLU A 7 -8.02 -5.78 0.32
CA GLU A 7 -8.33 -5.28 -1.01
C GLU A 7 -8.87 -3.86 -0.98
N HIS A 8 -9.74 -3.57 -0.03
CA HIS A 8 -10.32 -2.24 0.12
C HIS A 8 -9.26 -1.20 0.46
N ALA A 9 -8.36 -1.53 1.38
CA ALA A 9 -7.26 -0.65 1.74
C ALA A 9 -6.34 -0.37 0.57
N VAL A 10 -5.99 -1.41 -0.19
CA VAL A 10 -5.16 -1.27 -1.38
C VAL A 10 -5.83 -0.34 -2.39
N GLU A 11 -7.12 -0.53 -2.64
CA GLU A 11 -7.86 0.33 -3.55
C GLU A 11 -7.84 1.79 -3.12
N LEU A 12 -8.14 2.04 -1.85
CA LEU A 12 -8.14 3.41 -1.33
C LEU A 12 -6.78 4.07 -1.48
N LEU A 13 -5.73 3.34 -1.21
CA LEU A 13 -4.38 3.88 -1.29
C LEU A 13 -3.96 4.12 -2.74
N CYS A 14 -4.32 3.23 -3.65
CA CYS A 14 -4.01 3.40 -5.07
C CYS A 14 -4.70 4.62 -5.66
N HIS A 15 -5.87 4.98 -5.16
CA HIS A 15 -6.58 6.18 -5.64
C HIS A 15 -5.86 7.48 -5.30
N ARG A 16 -4.93 7.46 -4.37
CA ARG A 16 -4.17 8.65 -3.99
C ARG A 16 -3.03 8.96 -4.94
N GLY A 17 -2.71 8.03 -5.84
CA GLY A 17 -1.64 8.21 -6.81
C GLY A 17 -0.34 7.54 -6.37
N CYS A 18 0.58 7.45 -7.32
CA CYS A 18 1.81 6.66 -7.13
C CYS A 18 2.71 7.20 -6.04
N ARG A 19 2.80 8.52 -5.94
CA ARG A 19 3.63 9.14 -4.91
C ARG A 19 3.13 8.78 -3.52
N ALA A 20 1.81 8.82 -3.33
CA ALA A 20 1.20 8.48 -2.06
C ALA A 20 1.41 7.00 -1.74
N VAL A 21 1.29 6.13 -2.74
CA VAL A 21 1.50 4.69 -2.55
C VAL A 21 2.93 4.41 -2.07
N TRP A 22 3.92 5.04 -2.68
CA TRP A 22 5.31 4.86 -2.24
C TRP A 22 5.53 5.34 -0.81
N ALA A 23 4.92 6.48 -0.47
CA ALA A 23 5.01 7.00 0.90
C ALA A 23 4.36 6.05 1.90
N VAL A 24 3.23 5.47 1.54
CA VAL A 24 2.52 4.50 2.37
C VAL A 24 3.38 3.24 2.58
N ILE A 25 3.98 2.73 1.52
CA ILE A 25 4.83 1.55 1.63
C ILE A 25 5.95 1.81 2.64
N ARG A 26 6.61 2.95 2.53
CA ARG A 26 7.68 3.32 3.46
C ARG A 26 7.18 3.42 4.90
N ALA A 27 6.04 4.09 5.08
CA ALA A 27 5.48 4.28 6.41
C ALA A 27 5.14 2.95 7.05
N LEU A 28 4.48 2.07 6.32
CA LEU A 28 4.09 0.77 6.84
C LEU A 28 5.29 -0.13 7.12
N GLU A 29 6.31 -0.07 6.27
CA GLU A 29 7.53 -0.84 6.51
C GLU A 29 8.29 -0.31 7.72
N HIS A 30 8.14 0.96 8.02
CA HIS A 30 8.76 1.58 9.17
C HIS A 30 8.00 1.30 10.47
N GLY A 31 6.79 0.76 10.37
CA GLY A 31 5.97 0.43 11.53
C GLY A 31 4.92 1.47 11.87
N ASP A 32 4.74 2.46 11.02
CA ASP A 32 3.73 3.50 11.25
C ASP A 32 2.33 2.95 11.02
N THR A 33 1.37 3.54 11.71
CA THR A 33 -0.03 3.20 11.56
C THR A 33 -0.73 4.30 10.77
N LEU A 34 -1.46 3.92 9.73
CA LEU A 34 -2.20 4.86 8.91
C LEU A 34 -3.70 4.69 9.14
N PRO A 35 -4.50 5.75 8.92
CA PRO A 35 -5.96 5.63 9.08
C PRO A 35 -6.56 4.49 8.25
N GLU A 36 -6.05 4.29 7.03
CA GLU A 36 -6.54 3.26 6.13
C GLU A 36 -6.23 1.85 6.61
N THR A 37 -5.21 1.70 7.45
CA THR A 37 -4.79 0.39 7.93
C THR A 37 -4.96 0.24 9.44
N ALA A 38 -5.57 1.21 10.09
CA ALA A 38 -5.70 1.22 11.55
C ALA A 38 -6.47 0.01 12.08
N ASP A 39 -7.44 -0.47 11.31
CA ASP A 39 -8.29 -1.60 11.70
C ASP A 39 -7.73 -2.94 11.27
N LEU A 40 -6.58 -2.95 10.61
CA LEU A 40 -6.00 -4.17 10.09
C LEU A 40 -5.02 -4.78 11.09
N SER A 41 -4.95 -6.11 11.11
CA SER A 41 -3.96 -6.82 11.92
C SER A 41 -2.57 -6.65 11.29
N ALA A 42 -1.54 -7.01 12.03
CA ALA A 42 -0.18 -6.95 11.52
C ALA A 42 -0.02 -7.79 10.26
N ALA A 43 -0.64 -8.97 10.22
CA ALA A 43 -0.60 -9.83 9.05
C ALA A 43 -1.28 -9.17 7.85
N GLU A 44 -2.41 -8.50 8.09
CA GLU A 44 -3.13 -7.82 7.04
C GLU A 44 -2.37 -6.60 6.51
N VAL A 45 -1.72 -5.86 7.39
CA VAL A 45 -0.87 -4.74 7.00
C VAL A 45 0.28 -5.25 6.12
N SER A 46 0.89 -6.36 6.52
CA SER A 46 1.96 -6.98 5.71
C SER A 46 1.45 -7.36 4.32
N ALA A 47 0.22 -7.88 4.24
CA ALA A 47 -0.39 -8.22 2.97
C ALA A 47 -0.63 -6.97 2.11
N VAL A 48 -1.07 -5.87 2.72
CA VAL A 48 -1.25 -4.61 2.01
C VAL A 48 0.08 -4.14 1.42
N VAL A 49 1.14 -4.14 2.20
CA VAL A 49 2.46 -3.73 1.73
C VAL A 49 2.92 -4.59 0.55
N SER A 50 2.78 -5.90 0.69
CA SER A 50 3.17 -6.84 -0.36
C SER A 50 2.39 -6.58 -1.65
N GLU A 51 1.09 -6.37 -1.54
CA GLU A 51 0.24 -6.09 -2.69
C GLU A 51 0.60 -4.76 -3.35
N LEU A 52 0.84 -3.73 -2.55
CA LEU A 52 1.22 -2.43 -3.09
C LEU A 52 2.55 -2.52 -3.82
N LYS A 53 3.52 -3.26 -3.29
CA LYS A 53 4.80 -3.46 -3.95
C LYS A 53 4.63 -4.16 -5.28
N THR A 54 3.77 -5.16 -5.34
CA THR A 54 3.47 -5.89 -6.56
C THR A 54 2.86 -4.97 -7.61
N ILE A 55 1.90 -4.16 -7.19
CA ILE A 55 1.24 -3.19 -8.08
C ILE A 55 2.27 -2.17 -8.61
N MET A 56 3.10 -1.64 -7.73
CA MET A 56 4.10 -0.67 -8.14
C MET A 56 5.15 -1.27 -9.07
N SER A 57 5.44 -2.55 -8.90
CA SER A 57 6.34 -3.26 -9.79
C SER A 57 5.80 -3.29 -11.23
N VAL A 58 4.49 -3.48 -11.38
CA VAL A 58 3.84 -3.48 -12.69
C VAL A 58 3.78 -2.08 -13.28
N TYR A 59 3.54 -1.08 -12.45
CA TYR A 59 3.35 0.29 -12.92
C TYR A 59 4.61 1.17 -12.82
N ALA A 60 5.75 0.56 -12.55
CA ALA A 60 6.99 1.31 -12.34
C ALA A 60 7.33 2.25 -13.49
N ASP A 61 7.04 1.85 -14.72
CA ASP A 61 7.31 2.67 -15.89
C ASP A 61 6.32 3.83 -16.05
N ASN A 62 5.12 3.68 -15.52
CA ASN A 62 4.06 4.68 -15.64
C ASN A 62 3.99 5.60 -14.43
N CYS A 63 4.46 5.12 -13.30
CA CYS A 63 4.39 5.82 -12.03
C CYS A 63 5.79 6.02 -11.48
N ARG A 64 6.49 6.97 -12.02
CA ARG A 64 7.85 7.24 -11.55
C ARG A 64 7.82 7.87 -10.17
N VAL A 65 8.66 7.35 -9.31
CA VAL A 65 8.86 7.96 -8.00
C VAL A 65 9.70 9.22 -8.23
N PRO A 66 9.19 10.37 -7.82
CA PRO A 66 9.99 11.59 -7.95
C PRO A 66 11.17 11.54 -6.99
N ASP A 67 12.28 11.93 -7.47
CA ASP A 67 13.49 11.99 -6.65
C ASP A 67 13.43 13.08 -5.62
#